data_f852857280098cadb9535793751d828a
#
_entry.id   f852857280098cadb9535793751d828a
#
_cell.length_a   1.000
_cell.length_b   1.000
_cell.length_c   1.000
_cell.angle_alpha   90.00
_cell.angle_beta   90.00
_cell.angle_gamma   90.00
#
_symmetry.space_group_name_H-M   'P 1'
#
loop_
_entity.id
_entity.type
_entity.pdbx_description
1 polymer ?
#
loop_
_entity_poly.entity_id
_entity_poly.type
_entity_poly.pdbx_seq_one_letter_code
_entity_poly.pdbx_strand_id
1 'polypeptide(L)'
;MIKRTLLYLFAFAFLIQTIFAQNEENIIKEAFDRFSKSPFTSIYSSGGAFYSGDDVDQMPLLINYYMNGTSKYISAVDGLFGGAIMNAQVIKNQLTLNVPEEEPIKDNFNNFSLEAPIMRFPKVYADILDYKFIDLDKKILSSNLTLGKNWHTLKIGYADRVDTIIFSASTYRIRNISIAFMNNLIDITLGSYTTINNIPYPKEFIIKSKTDKRELRYNITNVLAGENAKREAKKLGW
;
A
#
# COMPACT_ATOMS: atom_id res chain seq x y z
N MET A 1 25.96 -50.74 -12.31
CA MET A 1 26.40 -49.35 -12.04
C MET A 1 25.32 -48.30 -12.36
N ILE A 2 24.68 -48.32 -13.51
CA ILE A 2 23.70 -47.33 -13.99
C ILE A 2 22.52 -47.12 -13.01
N LYS A 3 21.93 -48.15 -12.42
CA LYS A 3 20.78 -48.04 -11.49
C LYS A 3 21.12 -47.27 -10.21
N ARG A 4 22.34 -47.36 -9.67
CA ARG A 4 22.75 -46.61 -8.46
C ARG A 4 22.97 -45.14 -8.76
N THR A 5 23.53 -44.82 -9.92
CA THR A 5 23.77 -43.43 -10.36
C THR A 5 22.44 -42.69 -10.59
N LEU A 6 21.43 -43.37 -11.17
CA LEU A 6 20.09 -42.83 -11.37
C LEU A 6 19.41 -42.52 -10.03
N LEU A 7 19.55 -43.40 -9.04
CA LEU A 7 18.97 -43.22 -7.70
C LEU A 7 19.57 -42.00 -6.98
N TYR A 8 20.87 -41.77 -7.10
CA TYR A 8 21.55 -40.60 -6.53
C TYR A 8 21.12 -39.30 -7.23
N LEU A 9 20.93 -39.33 -8.55
CA LEU A 9 20.42 -38.16 -9.30
C LEU A 9 18.99 -37.82 -8.90
N PHE A 10 18.11 -38.81 -8.71
CA PHE A 10 16.75 -38.60 -8.23
C PHE A 10 16.73 -38.07 -6.79
N ALA A 11 17.52 -38.64 -5.88
CA ALA A 11 17.63 -38.18 -4.50
C ALA A 11 18.15 -36.74 -4.43
N PHE A 12 19.17 -36.40 -5.25
CA PHE A 12 19.73 -35.07 -5.32
C PHE A 12 18.73 -34.05 -5.91
N ALA A 13 18.02 -34.41 -6.97
CA ALA A 13 16.97 -33.58 -7.53
C ALA A 13 15.81 -33.32 -6.52
N PHE A 14 15.42 -34.35 -5.77
CA PHE A 14 14.40 -34.23 -4.72
C PHE A 14 14.88 -33.34 -3.56
N LEU A 15 16.14 -33.46 -3.17
CA LEU A 15 16.74 -32.63 -2.12
C LEU A 15 16.82 -31.16 -2.54
N ILE A 16 17.17 -30.90 -3.80
CA ILE A 16 17.16 -29.55 -4.36
C ILE A 16 15.74 -28.96 -4.35
N GLN A 17 14.74 -29.71 -4.80
CA GLN A 17 13.34 -29.24 -4.82
C GLN A 17 12.83 -28.92 -3.41
N THR A 18 13.16 -29.74 -2.41
CA THR A 18 12.75 -29.48 -1.02
C THR A 18 13.41 -28.21 -0.45
N ILE A 19 14.70 -27.97 -0.74
CA ILE A 19 15.41 -26.76 -0.31
C ILE A 19 14.79 -25.50 -0.97
N PHE A 20 14.48 -25.56 -2.26
CA PHE A 20 13.85 -24.44 -2.96
C PHE A 20 12.43 -24.15 -2.42
N ALA A 21 11.60 -25.18 -2.23
CA ALA A 21 10.26 -25.04 -1.67
C ALA A 21 10.30 -24.43 -0.25
N GLN A 22 11.20 -24.86 0.60
CA GLN A 22 11.38 -24.31 1.95
C GLN A 22 11.87 -22.86 1.92
N ASN A 23 12.67 -22.47 0.94
CA ASN A 23 13.13 -21.10 0.77
C ASN A 23 11.97 -20.19 0.32
N GLU A 24 11.14 -20.64 -0.64
CA GLU A 24 9.97 -19.90 -1.08
C GLU A 24 8.95 -19.67 0.05
N GLU A 25 8.67 -20.69 0.85
CA GLU A 25 7.76 -20.61 2.00
C GLU A 25 8.25 -19.60 3.04
N ASN A 26 9.56 -19.60 3.33
CA ASN A 26 10.17 -18.63 4.24
C ASN A 26 10.06 -17.19 3.71
N ILE A 27 10.28 -16.97 2.41
CA ILE A 27 10.16 -15.64 1.79
C ILE A 27 8.73 -15.16 1.81
N ILE A 28 7.75 -16.05 1.51
CA ILE A 28 6.33 -15.73 1.61
C ILE A 28 5.98 -15.31 3.04
N LYS A 29 6.37 -16.10 4.03
CA LYS A 29 6.12 -15.80 5.43
C LYS A 29 6.70 -14.45 5.84
N GLU A 30 7.95 -14.19 5.49
CA GLU A 30 8.60 -12.91 5.79
C GLU A 30 7.91 -11.73 5.08
N ALA A 31 7.49 -11.90 3.83
CA ALA A 31 6.73 -10.88 3.11
C ALA A 31 5.37 -10.59 3.79
N PHE A 32 4.67 -11.63 4.23
CA PHE A 32 3.43 -11.46 4.99
C PHE A 32 3.66 -10.74 6.32
N ASP A 33 4.68 -11.13 7.09
CA ASP A 33 5.01 -10.49 8.36
C ASP A 33 5.34 -8.99 8.17
N ARG A 34 6.05 -8.63 7.10
CA ARG A 34 6.45 -7.25 6.81
C ARG A 34 5.33 -6.38 6.23
N PHE A 35 4.45 -6.96 5.40
CA PHE A 35 3.51 -6.18 4.58
C PHE A 35 2.07 -6.22 5.09
N SER A 36 1.74 -7.05 6.07
CA SER A 36 0.38 -7.17 6.59
C SER A 36 0.06 -6.23 7.74
N LYS A 37 1.06 -5.67 8.40
CA LYS A 37 0.90 -4.78 9.55
C LYS A 37 1.74 -3.53 9.38
N SER A 38 1.21 -2.40 9.81
CA SER A 38 2.04 -1.20 9.89
C SER A 38 3.18 -1.43 10.88
N PRO A 39 4.43 -1.11 10.49
CA PRO A 39 5.55 -1.15 11.42
C PRO A 39 5.56 0.05 12.39
N PHE A 40 4.61 0.97 12.23
CA PHE A 40 4.51 2.19 13.03
C PHE A 40 3.31 2.14 13.97
N THR A 41 3.49 2.56 15.21
CA THR A 41 2.39 2.79 16.17
C THR A 41 1.70 4.13 15.91
N SER A 42 2.46 5.11 15.44
CA SER A 42 1.97 6.39 14.93
C SER A 42 2.91 6.91 13.86
N ILE A 43 2.32 7.49 12.82
CA ILE A 43 3.04 8.11 11.71
C ILE A 43 2.27 9.34 11.24
N TYR A 44 3.01 10.39 10.92
CA TYR A 44 2.52 11.58 10.24
C TYR A 44 3.30 11.76 8.94
N SER A 45 2.61 12.09 7.88
CA SER A 45 3.24 12.48 6.62
C SER A 45 2.53 13.66 5.99
N SER A 46 3.28 14.51 5.32
CA SER A 46 2.73 15.60 4.53
C SER A 46 3.53 15.78 3.24
N GLY A 47 2.86 16.28 2.20
CA GLY A 47 3.52 16.52 0.94
C GLY A 47 2.61 17.09 -0.13
N GLY A 48 3.19 17.35 -1.29
CA GLY A 48 2.50 17.81 -2.48
C GLY A 48 2.05 16.65 -3.36
N ALA A 49 0.90 16.79 -3.98
CA ALA A 49 0.40 15.84 -4.95
C ALA A 49 -0.12 16.54 -6.20
N PHE A 50 -0.21 15.79 -7.29
CA PHE A 50 -0.90 16.17 -8.51
C PHE A 50 -1.94 15.11 -8.84
N TYR A 51 -3.17 15.54 -8.99
CA TYR A 51 -4.27 14.70 -9.43
C TYR A 51 -4.64 15.04 -10.88
N SER A 52 -4.84 14.03 -11.70
CA SER A 52 -5.41 14.15 -13.04
C SER A 52 -6.50 13.12 -13.28
N GLY A 53 -7.51 13.47 -14.04
CA GLY A 53 -8.66 12.63 -14.37
C GLY A 53 -9.36 13.16 -15.62
N ASP A 54 -10.50 12.56 -15.99
CA ASP A 54 -11.19 12.87 -17.24
C ASP A 54 -11.55 14.36 -17.40
N ASP A 55 -11.89 15.04 -16.27
CA ASP A 55 -12.35 16.43 -16.26
C ASP A 55 -11.33 17.40 -15.64
N VAL A 56 -10.19 16.90 -15.16
CA VAL A 56 -9.20 17.71 -14.43
C VAL A 56 -7.79 17.39 -14.91
N ASP A 57 -7.13 18.40 -15.45
CA ASP A 57 -5.72 18.29 -15.83
C ASP A 57 -4.84 18.89 -14.73
N GLN A 58 -4.09 18.00 -14.05
CA GLN A 58 -3.06 18.34 -13.07
C GLN A 58 -3.48 19.30 -11.92
N MET A 59 -4.51 18.94 -11.17
CA MET A 59 -4.85 19.67 -9.94
C MET A 59 -3.76 19.49 -8.87
N PRO A 60 -3.09 20.55 -8.43
CA PRO A 60 -2.13 20.47 -7.33
C PRO A 60 -2.85 20.36 -5.99
N LEU A 61 -2.34 19.50 -5.12
CA LEU A 61 -2.88 19.23 -3.79
C LEU A 61 -1.78 19.29 -2.74
N LEU A 62 -2.14 19.71 -1.52
CA LEU A 62 -1.36 19.46 -0.31
C LEU A 62 -2.10 18.43 0.53
N ILE A 63 -1.43 17.34 0.84
CA ILE A 63 -2.02 16.23 1.58
C ILE A 63 -1.29 16.07 2.91
N ASN A 64 -2.07 15.96 3.99
CA ASN A 64 -1.59 15.58 5.31
C ASN A 64 -2.24 14.26 5.72
N TYR A 65 -1.47 13.40 6.33
CA TYR A 65 -1.90 12.12 6.85
C TYR A 65 -1.37 11.90 8.26
N TYR A 66 -2.21 11.37 9.12
CA TYR A 66 -1.81 10.92 10.45
C TYR A 66 -2.48 9.61 10.82
N MET A 67 -1.72 8.69 11.38
CA MET A 67 -2.20 7.45 11.97
C MET A 67 -1.70 7.32 13.41
N ASN A 68 -2.59 6.88 14.30
CA ASN A 68 -2.26 6.48 15.67
C ASN A 68 -3.07 5.25 16.04
N GLY A 69 -2.40 4.10 16.08
CA GLY A 69 -3.07 2.81 16.22
C GLY A 69 -4.06 2.57 15.09
N THR A 70 -5.35 2.45 15.42
CA THR A 70 -6.43 2.23 14.44
C THR A 70 -7.09 3.52 13.96
N SER A 71 -6.77 4.66 14.56
CA SER A 71 -7.30 5.96 14.15
C SER A 71 -6.45 6.56 13.04
N LYS A 72 -7.10 7.12 12.02
CA LYS A 72 -6.46 7.73 10.87
C LYS A 72 -7.14 9.04 10.50
N TYR A 73 -6.35 9.99 10.00
CA TYR A 73 -6.79 11.30 9.57
C TYR A 73 -6.11 11.65 8.27
N ILE A 74 -6.89 12.10 7.28
CA ILE A 74 -6.39 12.56 5.99
C ILE A 74 -7.03 13.91 5.72
N SER A 75 -6.23 14.90 5.33
CA SER A 75 -6.73 16.14 4.75
C SER A 75 -6.07 16.40 3.40
N ALA A 76 -6.85 16.83 2.43
CA ALA A 76 -6.38 17.33 1.17
C ALA A 76 -6.92 18.74 0.95
N VAL A 77 -6.03 19.67 0.61
CA VAL A 77 -6.37 21.05 0.27
C VAL A 77 -5.85 21.39 -1.11
N ASP A 78 -6.50 22.32 -1.79
CA ASP A 78 -6.03 22.87 -3.05
C ASP A 78 -4.67 23.54 -2.86
N GLY A 79 -3.70 23.13 -3.66
CA GLY A 79 -2.32 23.62 -3.56
C GLY A 79 -2.13 25.05 -4.01
N LEU A 80 -3.07 25.62 -4.79
CA LEU A 80 -3.01 27.00 -5.29
C LEU A 80 -3.80 27.96 -4.43
N PHE A 81 -5.03 27.58 -4.04
CA PHE A 81 -5.98 28.47 -3.37
C PHE A 81 -6.16 28.15 -1.88
N GLY A 82 -5.65 27.02 -1.41
CA GLY A 82 -5.73 26.61 0.01
C GLY A 82 -7.13 26.17 0.46
N GLY A 83 -8.08 26.03 -0.44
CA GLY A 83 -9.43 25.55 -0.13
C GLY A 83 -9.42 24.07 0.27
N ALA A 84 -10.26 23.69 1.24
CA ALA A 84 -10.42 22.28 1.60
C ALA A 84 -11.02 21.50 0.42
N ILE A 85 -10.40 20.38 0.04
CA ILE A 85 -10.92 19.47 -0.97
C ILE A 85 -11.58 18.28 -0.29
N MET A 86 -10.94 17.76 0.76
CA MET A 86 -11.41 16.57 1.44
C MET A 86 -10.80 16.47 2.84
N ASN A 87 -11.61 16.00 3.79
CA ASN A 87 -11.14 15.54 5.09
C ASN A 87 -11.73 14.17 5.39
N ALA A 88 -10.88 13.20 5.72
CA ALA A 88 -11.30 11.86 6.09
C ALA A 88 -10.81 11.52 7.49
N GLN A 89 -11.70 10.90 8.28
CA GLN A 89 -11.37 10.41 9.61
C GLN A 89 -11.82 8.96 9.73
N VAL A 90 -10.95 8.12 10.27
CA VAL A 90 -11.26 6.72 10.61
C VAL A 90 -11.08 6.54 12.10
N ILE A 91 -12.14 6.15 12.79
CA ILE A 91 -12.14 5.81 14.21
C ILE A 91 -12.82 4.45 14.38
N LYS A 92 -12.13 3.49 15.01
CA LYS A 92 -12.67 2.14 15.22
C LYS A 92 -13.26 1.53 13.94
N ASN A 93 -12.54 1.69 12.83
CA ASN A 93 -12.93 1.20 11.51
C ASN A 93 -14.18 1.87 10.87
N GLN A 94 -14.69 2.93 11.46
CA GLN A 94 -15.73 3.78 10.86
C GLN A 94 -15.06 4.95 10.14
N LEU A 95 -15.29 5.04 8.83
CA LEU A 95 -14.86 6.16 7.99
C LEU A 95 -15.91 7.26 8.04
N THR A 96 -15.47 8.49 8.25
CA THR A 96 -16.23 9.70 7.94
C THR A 96 -15.43 10.50 6.91
N LEU A 97 -15.99 10.69 5.72
CA LEU A 97 -15.38 11.48 4.65
C LEU A 97 -16.23 12.74 4.44
N ASN A 98 -15.59 13.88 4.58
CA ASN A 98 -16.20 15.19 4.33
C ASN A 98 -15.60 15.79 3.07
N VAL A 99 -16.44 16.12 2.11
CA VAL A 99 -16.13 16.90 0.91
C VAL A 99 -16.92 18.19 1.03
N PRO A 100 -16.33 19.36 0.77
CA PRO A 100 -17.05 20.63 0.81
C PRO A 100 -18.33 20.56 -0.06
N GLU A 101 -19.41 21.15 0.43
CA GLU A 101 -20.72 21.22 -0.25
C GLU A 101 -21.41 19.87 -0.47
N GLU A 102 -20.85 18.76 0.02
CA GLU A 102 -21.49 17.44 -0.01
C GLU A 102 -21.85 16.97 1.41
N GLU A 103 -22.85 16.10 1.52
CA GLU A 103 -23.15 15.43 2.80
C GLU A 103 -22.00 14.48 3.18
N PRO A 104 -21.67 14.39 4.48
CA PRO A 104 -20.61 13.50 4.92
C PRO A 104 -20.92 12.03 4.59
N ILE A 105 -19.99 11.37 3.91
CA ILE A 105 -20.07 9.94 3.64
C ILE A 105 -19.60 9.19 4.88
N LYS A 106 -20.44 8.27 5.39
CA LYS A 106 -20.11 7.40 6.52
C LYS A 106 -20.17 5.96 6.07
N ASP A 107 -19.08 5.21 6.26
CA ASP A 107 -19.00 3.80 5.87
C ASP A 107 -17.99 3.05 6.74
N ASN A 108 -17.98 1.73 6.62
CA ASN A 108 -16.91 0.91 7.17
C ASN A 108 -15.65 1.07 6.31
N PHE A 109 -14.54 1.43 6.93
CA PHE A 109 -13.29 1.69 6.24
C PHE A 109 -12.79 0.47 5.40
N ASN A 110 -13.05 -0.74 5.86
CA ASN A 110 -12.66 -1.96 5.14
C ASN A 110 -13.58 -2.28 3.95
N ASN A 111 -14.81 -1.74 3.95
CA ASN A 111 -15.79 -1.94 2.86
C ASN A 111 -15.73 -0.82 1.83
N PHE A 112 -14.91 0.21 2.08
CA PHE A 112 -14.85 1.36 1.18
C PHE A 112 -14.46 0.89 -0.21
N SER A 113 -15.36 1.12 -1.15
CA SER A 113 -15.25 0.61 -2.52
C SER A 113 -14.02 1.15 -3.22
N LEU A 114 -13.26 0.26 -3.84
CA LEU A 114 -12.17 0.63 -4.75
C LEU A 114 -12.68 1.33 -6.03
N GLU A 115 -14.00 1.42 -6.22
CA GLU A 115 -14.64 2.09 -7.35
C GLU A 115 -14.81 3.60 -7.15
N ALA A 116 -14.59 4.09 -5.92
CA ALA A 116 -14.65 5.53 -5.67
C ALA A 116 -13.56 6.29 -6.44
N PRO A 117 -13.76 7.55 -6.85
CA PRO A 117 -12.73 8.38 -7.48
C PRO A 117 -11.43 8.41 -6.67
N ILE A 118 -10.25 8.45 -7.34
CA ILE A 118 -8.93 8.35 -6.69
C ILE A 118 -8.80 9.32 -5.51
N MET A 119 -9.38 10.50 -5.56
CA MET A 119 -9.41 11.46 -4.45
C MET A 119 -10.24 10.98 -3.24
N ARG A 120 -11.12 10.00 -3.44
CA ARG A 120 -11.97 9.41 -2.41
C ARG A 120 -11.48 8.03 -1.94
N PHE A 121 -10.20 7.66 -2.20
CA PHE A 121 -9.59 6.40 -1.74
C PHE A 121 -8.81 6.51 -0.42
N PRO A 122 -9.44 6.84 0.70
CA PRO A 122 -8.70 6.95 1.95
C PRO A 122 -8.01 5.63 2.33
N LYS A 123 -8.58 4.46 1.96
CA LYS A 123 -7.98 3.18 2.31
C LYS A 123 -6.69 2.90 1.54
N VAL A 124 -6.66 3.08 0.22
CA VAL A 124 -5.44 2.86 -0.59
C VAL A 124 -4.33 3.79 -0.13
N TYR A 125 -4.65 5.05 0.13
CA TYR A 125 -3.72 6.01 0.71
C TYR A 125 -3.20 5.57 2.06
N ALA A 126 -4.11 5.23 2.97
CA ALA A 126 -3.75 4.82 4.31
C ALA A 126 -2.88 3.57 4.29
N ASP A 127 -3.19 2.59 3.45
CA ASP A 127 -2.41 1.36 3.34
C ASP A 127 -0.98 1.64 2.86
N ILE A 128 -0.79 2.56 1.89
CA ILE A 128 0.54 2.98 1.44
C ILE A 128 1.28 3.73 2.55
N LEU A 129 0.63 4.70 3.18
CA LEU A 129 1.23 5.57 4.18
C LEU A 129 1.45 4.85 5.51
N ASP A 130 0.66 3.84 5.82
CA ASP A 130 0.88 2.93 6.95
C ASP A 130 1.95 1.86 6.68
N TYR A 131 2.38 1.72 5.43
CA TYR A 131 3.23 0.63 4.97
C TYR A 131 2.59 -0.74 5.19
N LYS A 132 1.27 -0.83 4.92
CA LYS A 132 0.45 -2.04 5.04
C LYS A 132 -0.10 -2.40 3.66
N PHE A 133 0.39 -3.48 3.06
CA PHE A 133 0.10 -3.83 1.66
C PHE A 133 -0.63 -5.16 1.48
N ILE A 134 -0.74 -5.96 2.54
CA ILE A 134 -1.47 -7.23 2.56
C ILE A 134 -2.65 -7.08 3.52
N ASP A 135 -3.85 -7.34 3.03
CA ASP A 135 -5.10 -7.24 3.77
C ASP A 135 -5.43 -8.58 4.44
N LEU A 136 -5.05 -8.73 5.72
CA LEU A 136 -5.39 -9.92 6.52
C LEU A 136 -6.83 -9.91 7.04
N ASP A 137 -7.56 -8.80 6.93
CA ASP A 137 -8.97 -8.73 7.31
C ASP A 137 -9.85 -9.46 6.28
N LYS A 138 -9.31 -9.72 5.08
CA LYS A 138 -9.94 -10.53 4.04
C LYS A 138 -9.38 -11.96 4.04
N LYS A 139 -10.25 -12.93 3.73
CA LYS A 139 -9.82 -14.32 3.56
C LYS A 139 -8.93 -14.46 2.33
N ILE A 140 -7.69 -14.87 2.55
CA ILE A 140 -6.75 -15.22 1.49
C ILE A 140 -7.11 -16.61 0.97
N LEU A 141 -7.34 -16.72 -0.33
CA LEU A 141 -7.67 -17.98 -1.01
C LEU A 141 -6.43 -18.64 -1.61
N SER A 142 -5.46 -17.84 -2.04
CA SER A 142 -4.22 -18.35 -2.62
C SER A 142 -3.08 -17.34 -2.43
N SER A 143 -1.85 -17.85 -2.37
CA SER A 143 -0.64 -17.05 -2.48
C SER A 143 0.36 -17.80 -3.37
N ASN A 144 1.04 -17.06 -4.23
CA ASN A 144 2.06 -17.59 -5.14
C ASN A 144 3.22 -16.63 -5.23
N LEU A 145 4.45 -17.15 -5.08
CA LEU A 145 5.68 -16.40 -5.18
C LEU A 145 6.44 -16.78 -6.45
N THR A 146 6.85 -15.80 -7.22
CA THR A 146 7.79 -15.98 -8.31
C THR A 146 9.11 -15.34 -7.92
N LEU A 147 10.16 -16.17 -7.81
CA LEU A 147 11.49 -15.72 -7.48
C LEU A 147 12.19 -15.12 -8.69
N GLY A 148 12.68 -13.92 -8.56
CA GLY A 148 13.54 -13.27 -9.53
C GLY A 148 14.89 -12.90 -8.92
N LYS A 149 15.89 -12.65 -9.74
CA LYS A 149 17.25 -12.33 -9.29
C LYS A 149 17.30 -11.08 -8.39
N ASN A 150 16.60 -10.03 -8.77
CA ASN A 150 16.60 -8.76 -8.06
C ASN A 150 15.24 -8.42 -7.43
N TRP A 151 14.17 -8.97 -7.98
CA TRP A 151 12.80 -8.68 -7.61
C TRP A 151 12.00 -9.95 -7.50
N HIS A 152 11.26 -10.09 -6.42
CA HIS A 152 10.27 -11.13 -6.23
C HIS A 152 8.89 -10.61 -6.56
N THR A 153 8.02 -11.48 -7.04
CA THR A 153 6.62 -11.17 -7.33
C THR A 153 5.72 -12.07 -6.50
N LEU A 154 4.98 -11.48 -5.56
CA LEU A 154 3.99 -12.16 -4.73
C LEU A 154 2.60 -11.85 -5.26
N LYS A 155 1.85 -12.88 -5.64
CA LYS A 155 0.43 -12.77 -5.99
C LYS A 155 -0.43 -13.32 -4.87
N ILE A 156 -1.45 -12.58 -4.47
CA ILE A 156 -2.37 -12.93 -3.39
C ILE A 156 -3.78 -12.88 -3.95
N GLY A 157 -4.47 -14.01 -3.93
CA GLY A 157 -5.86 -14.12 -4.36
C GLY A 157 -6.81 -13.99 -3.18
N TYR A 158 -7.76 -13.08 -3.27
CA TYR A 158 -8.91 -12.92 -2.39
C TYR A 158 -10.19 -13.33 -3.16
N ALA A 159 -11.34 -13.33 -2.49
CA ALA A 159 -12.61 -13.69 -3.14
C ALA A 159 -13.05 -12.70 -4.23
N ASP A 160 -12.66 -11.43 -4.07
CA ASP A 160 -13.12 -10.29 -4.88
C ASP A 160 -12.01 -9.65 -5.71
N ARG A 161 -10.73 -10.00 -5.47
CA ARG A 161 -9.59 -9.35 -6.14
C ARG A 161 -8.33 -10.22 -6.13
N VAL A 162 -7.37 -9.80 -6.95
CA VAL A 162 -6.00 -10.33 -6.94
C VAL A 162 -5.03 -9.17 -6.76
N ASP A 163 -4.21 -9.24 -5.72
CA ASP A 163 -3.14 -8.29 -5.47
C ASP A 163 -1.81 -8.87 -5.95
N THR A 164 -1.00 -8.08 -6.64
CA THR A 164 0.34 -8.45 -7.08
C THR A 164 1.34 -7.45 -6.51
N ILE A 165 2.29 -7.91 -5.69
CA ILE A 165 3.31 -7.09 -5.05
C ILE A 165 4.67 -7.46 -5.61
N ILE A 166 5.38 -6.47 -6.16
CA ILE A 166 6.76 -6.62 -6.64
C ILE A 166 7.68 -5.94 -5.65
N PHE A 167 8.59 -6.71 -5.05
CA PHE A 167 9.51 -6.23 -4.02
C PHE A 167 10.94 -6.75 -4.22
N SER A 168 11.91 -6.01 -3.69
CA SER A 168 13.33 -6.33 -3.79
C SER A 168 13.67 -7.61 -3.04
N ALA A 169 14.40 -8.51 -3.69
CA ALA A 169 14.88 -9.78 -3.12
C ALA A 169 15.81 -9.59 -1.90
N SER A 170 16.52 -8.47 -1.80
CA SER A 170 17.50 -8.23 -0.75
C SER A 170 17.00 -7.30 0.36
N THR A 171 16.12 -6.33 0.05
CA THR A 171 15.73 -5.28 0.99
C THR A 171 14.25 -5.25 1.30
N TYR A 172 13.43 -6.06 0.64
CA TYR A 172 11.97 -6.05 0.73
C TYR A 172 11.33 -4.68 0.42
N ARG A 173 12.04 -3.76 -0.24
CA ARG A 173 11.44 -2.52 -0.73
C ARG A 173 10.46 -2.85 -1.83
N ILE A 174 9.24 -2.36 -1.71
CA ILE A 174 8.20 -2.56 -2.73
C ILE A 174 8.45 -1.58 -3.87
N ARG A 175 8.39 -2.09 -5.10
CA ARG A 175 8.47 -1.27 -6.30
C ARG A 175 7.10 -0.97 -6.88
N ASN A 176 6.25 -1.98 -6.92
CA ASN A 176 4.94 -1.88 -7.55
C ASN A 176 3.92 -2.77 -6.84
N ILE A 177 2.68 -2.32 -6.81
CA ILE A 177 1.53 -3.09 -6.38
C ILE A 177 0.46 -2.93 -7.45
N SER A 178 -0.10 -4.05 -7.91
CA SER A 178 -1.26 -4.04 -8.81
C SER A 178 -2.42 -4.71 -8.12
N ILE A 179 -3.56 -4.04 -8.07
CA ILE A 179 -4.81 -4.54 -7.48
C ILE A 179 -5.80 -4.72 -8.63
N ALA A 180 -6.09 -5.98 -8.96
CA ALA A 180 -7.05 -6.34 -10.01
C ALA A 180 -8.35 -6.82 -9.37
N PHE A 181 -9.46 -6.12 -9.62
CA PHE A 181 -10.78 -6.49 -9.13
C PHE A 181 -11.85 -6.18 -10.19
N MET A 182 -12.78 -7.14 -10.39
CA MET A 182 -13.81 -7.04 -11.42
C MET A 182 -13.20 -6.61 -12.78
N ASN A 183 -13.62 -5.46 -13.30
CA ASN A 183 -13.15 -4.90 -14.57
C ASN A 183 -12.15 -3.74 -14.37
N ASN A 184 -11.61 -3.56 -13.18
CA ASN A 184 -10.71 -2.46 -12.86
C ASN A 184 -9.32 -2.95 -12.45
N LEU A 185 -8.32 -2.14 -12.76
CA LEU A 185 -6.94 -2.36 -12.36
C LEU A 185 -6.36 -1.06 -11.79
N ILE A 186 -5.93 -1.13 -10.55
CA ILE A 186 -5.18 -0.05 -9.90
C ILE A 186 -3.72 -0.46 -9.85
N ASP A 187 -2.86 0.36 -10.43
CA ASP A 187 -1.41 0.23 -10.33
C ASP A 187 -0.85 1.28 -9.38
N ILE A 188 -0.05 0.85 -8.43
CA ILE A 188 0.66 1.70 -7.47
C ILE A 188 2.15 1.51 -7.68
N THR A 189 2.85 2.57 -8.05
CA THR A 189 4.30 2.57 -8.17
C THR A 189 4.89 3.33 -6.98
N LEU A 190 5.83 2.73 -6.27
CA LEU A 190 6.54 3.32 -5.15
C LEU A 190 7.96 3.67 -5.57
N GLY A 191 8.40 4.89 -5.30
CA GLY A 191 9.73 5.39 -5.66
C GLY A 191 10.38 6.20 -4.54
N SER A 192 11.67 6.51 -4.74
CA SER A 192 12.46 7.35 -3.83
C SER A 192 12.24 7.03 -2.35
N TYR A 193 13.04 6.12 -1.79
CA TYR A 193 12.87 5.67 -0.41
C TYR A 193 13.70 6.49 0.58
N THR A 194 13.15 6.78 1.74
CA THR A 194 13.86 7.22 2.94
C THR A 194 13.85 6.12 4.01
N THR A 195 14.49 6.35 5.13
CA THR A 195 14.52 5.42 6.26
C THR A 195 13.92 6.06 7.48
N ILE A 196 12.93 5.42 8.10
CA ILE A 196 12.30 5.83 9.35
C ILE A 196 12.44 4.67 10.33
N ASN A 197 13.15 4.87 11.45
CA ASN A 197 13.39 3.81 12.44
C ASN A 197 13.93 2.51 11.80
N ASN A 198 14.90 2.63 10.87
CA ASN A 198 15.48 1.53 10.09
C ASN A 198 14.51 0.82 9.12
N ILE A 199 13.33 1.36 8.88
CA ILE A 199 12.35 0.83 7.95
C ILE A 199 12.39 1.67 6.67
N PRO A 200 12.54 1.05 5.47
CA PRO A 200 12.46 1.78 4.22
C PRO A 200 11.03 2.30 4.02
N TYR A 201 10.88 3.60 3.81
CA TYR A 201 9.59 4.27 3.63
C TYR A 201 9.58 5.02 2.29
N PRO A 202 8.53 4.87 1.46
CA PRO A 202 8.48 5.54 0.17
C PRO A 202 8.33 7.05 0.35
N LYS A 203 9.07 7.83 -0.42
CA LYS A 203 8.93 9.30 -0.51
C LYS A 203 8.03 9.73 -1.66
N GLU A 204 7.85 8.85 -2.63
CA GLU A 204 7.03 9.10 -3.80
C GLU A 204 6.16 7.89 -4.07
N PHE A 205 4.92 8.13 -4.48
CA PHE A 205 4.10 7.09 -5.09
C PHE A 205 3.17 7.65 -6.15
N ILE A 206 2.82 6.78 -7.09
CA ILE A 206 1.88 7.07 -8.15
C ILE A 206 0.79 6.02 -8.10
N ILE A 207 -0.45 6.44 -7.99
CA ILE A 207 -1.63 5.58 -8.07
C ILE A 207 -2.28 5.85 -9.41
N LYS A 208 -2.51 4.81 -10.21
CA LYS A 208 -3.19 4.88 -11.49
C LYS A 208 -4.36 3.93 -11.52
N SER A 209 -5.55 4.43 -11.81
CA SER A 209 -6.68 3.60 -12.24
C SER A 209 -6.65 3.50 -13.75
N LYS A 210 -6.53 2.28 -14.27
CA LYS A 210 -6.48 2.07 -15.73
C LYS A 210 -7.85 2.22 -16.39
N THR A 211 -8.90 1.93 -15.66
CA THR A 211 -10.28 1.99 -16.17
C THR A 211 -10.74 3.44 -16.32
N ASP A 212 -10.49 4.26 -15.30
CA ASP A 212 -10.99 5.64 -15.24
C ASP A 212 -9.98 6.66 -15.73
N LYS A 213 -8.79 6.20 -16.22
CA LYS A 213 -7.67 7.06 -16.64
C LYS A 213 -7.25 8.11 -15.60
N ARG A 214 -7.47 7.83 -14.32
CA ARG A 214 -7.15 8.73 -13.21
C ARG A 214 -5.78 8.41 -12.66
N GLU A 215 -5.05 9.47 -12.31
CA GLU A 215 -3.71 9.35 -11.75
C GLU A 215 -3.57 10.32 -10.58
N LEU A 216 -2.94 9.84 -9.51
CA LEU A 216 -2.44 10.67 -8.44
C LEU A 216 -0.95 10.43 -8.27
N ARG A 217 -0.18 11.50 -8.33
CA ARG A 217 1.25 11.50 -7.98
C ARG A 217 1.42 12.22 -6.66
N TYR A 218 2.05 11.57 -5.70
CA TYR A 218 2.30 12.15 -4.39
C TYR A 218 3.78 12.11 -4.05
N ASN A 219 4.28 13.27 -3.61
CA ASN A 219 5.65 13.45 -3.13
C ASN A 219 5.61 13.83 -1.66
N ILE A 220 6.12 12.96 -0.79
CA ILE A 220 6.16 13.15 0.65
C ILE A 220 7.36 14.03 1.00
N THR A 221 7.11 15.23 1.49
CA THR A 221 8.15 16.19 1.88
C THR A 221 8.53 16.05 3.34
N ASN A 222 7.59 15.65 4.20
CA ASN A 222 7.83 15.47 5.63
C ASN A 222 7.22 14.14 6.10
N VAL A 223 7.96 13.40 6.91
CA VAL A 223 7.48 12.18 7.56
C VAL A 223 8.06 12.05 8.94
N LEU A 224 7.21 11.78 9.92
CA LEU A 224 7.55 11.66 11.34
C LEU A 224 6.89 10.41 11.92
N ALA A 225 7.54 9.75 12.89
CA ALA A 225 7.00 8.60 13.59
C ALA A 225 7.03 8.80 15.11
N GLY A 226 6.21 8.02 15.82
CA GLY A 226 6.15 8.01 17.28
C GLY A 226 5.68 9.35 17.85
N GLU A 227 6.30 9.81 18.93
CA GLU A 227 5.90 11.04 19.64
C GLU A 227 6.02 12.31 18.76
N ASN A 228 6.95 12.34 17.80
CA ASN A 228 7.05 13.44 16.87
C ASN A 228 5.82 13.53 15.96
N ALA A 229 5.32 12.40 15.49
CA ALA A 229 4.08 12.33 14.70
C ALA A 229 2.87 12.84 15.51
N LYS A 230 2.73 12.40 16.76
CA LYS A 230 1.63 12.84 17.65
C LYS A 230 1.66 14.34 17.91
N ARG A 231 2.87 14.89 18.12
CA ARG A 231 3.05 16.34 18.35
C ARG A 231 2.66 17.15 17.13
N GLU A 232 2.99 16.68 15.93
CA GLU A 232 2.63 17.38 14.70
C GLU A 232 1.13 17.32 14.43
N ALA A 233 0.50 16.13 14.60
CA ALA A 233 -0.93 15.97 14.49
C ALA A 233 -1.72 16.87 15.43
N LYS A 234 -1.26 17.01 16.69
CA LYS A 234 -1.89 17.91 17.66
C LYS A 234 -1.89 19.39 17.22
N LYS A 235 -0.89 19.85 16.48
CA LYS A 235 -0.87 21.24 15.93
C LYS A 235 -1.96 21.44 14.88
N LEU A 236 -2.37 20.36 14.19
CA LEU A 236 -3.43 20.36 13.18
C LEU A 236 -4.83 20.10 13.79
N GLY A 237 -4.92 19.94 15.11
CA GLY A 237 -6.18 19.65 15.79
C GLY A 237 -6.63 18.20 15.70
N TRP A 238 -5.72 17.27 15.43
CA TRP A 238 -5.95 15.83 15.30
C TRP A 238 -5.58 15.04 16.56
#